data_1dd1b1de83b4edbaa6311aefafd71cdd
#
_entry.id   1dd1b1de83b4edbaa6311aefafd71cdd
#
_cell.length_a   1.000
_cell.length_b   1.000
_cell.length_c   1.000
_cell.angle_alpha   90.00
_cell.angle_beta   90.00
_cell.angle_gamma   90.00
#
_symmetry.space_group_name_H-M   'P 1'
#
loop_
_entity.id
_entity.type
_entity.pdbx_description
1 polymer ?
#
loop_
_entity_poly.entity_id
_entity_poly.type
_entity_poly.pdbx_seq_one_letter_code
_entity_poly.pdbx_strand_id
1 'polypeptide(L)'
;MKRRALLQALALAPLLAAGNGRVRAMPAQRVLRLGEPAGSPRRVFAAGAPAAVLIAALAPERLLGWPMRVAPEALALLPAPLRALPVVGRLAGRGSTVSLERLLAMQPDLVLDAGDFDANYRSSAERVWQQTGIPIELVAGRLPDHPAQLRHVGRLLGVAARGEALAQAAEAQLALVREVLATRPADARPTVYYGRGGDGLESGLAGSINTEVIEFCGGRNVAAAAGNGGLARVSLEQLLAWDPDVILTQDPAFAASAPQDPRWRSLRAVRSGRLHCAPTLPFGWLDGPPGINRLPGLAWLLARLHPGTAPALAPAALHARIDALHRLLWGSRLPAGTADALERGR
;
A
#
# COMPACT_ATOMS: atom_id res chain seq x y z
N MET A 1 -70.84 36.62 -12.10
CA MET A 1 -69.79 35.66 -12.53
C MET A 1 -68.46 36.19 -12.05
N LYS A 2 -67.93 35.66 -10.94
CA LYS A 2 -66.67 36.10 -10.31
C LYS A 2 -65.73 34.91 -10.25
N ARG A 3 -64.62 34.94 -11.01
CA ARG A 3 -63.54 33.97 -10.91
C ARG A 3 -62.55 34.43 -9.83
N ARG A 4 -62.39 33.63 -8.80
CA ARG A 4 -61.36 33.78 -7.74
C ARG A 4 -60.09 33.10 -8.25
N ALA A 5 -58.97 33.81 -8.33
CA ALA A 5 -57.64 33.29 -8.50
C ALA A 5 -57.07 32.92 -7.14
N LEU A 6 -56.66 31.64 -6.95
CA LEU A 6 -55.89 31.19 -5.80
C LEU A 6 -54.38 31.33 -6.14
N LEU A 7 -53.69 32.17 -5.39
CA LEU A 7 -52.24 32.22 -5.34
C LEU A 7 -51.75 31.09 -4.40
N GLN A 8 -51.06 30.10 -4.95
CA GLN A 8 -50.32 29.11 -4.19
C GLN A 8 -48.91 29.65 -3.98
N ALA A 9 -48.55 29.96 -2.73
CA ALA A 9 -47.19 30.25 -2.32
C ALA A 9 -46.42 28.93 -2.15
N LEU A 10 -45.42 28.67 -3.02
CA LEU A 10 -44.44 27.62 -2.83
C LEU A 10 -43.41 28.06 -1.76
N ALA A 11 -43.45 27.45 -0.59
CA ALA A 11 -42.42 27.54 0.41
C ALA A 11 -41.26 26.61 0.01
N LEU A 12 -40.10 27.16 -0.40
CA LEU A 12 -38.85 26.42 -0.51
C LEU A 12 -38.33 26.16 0.92
N ALA A 13 -38.39 24.92 1.37
CA ALA A 13 -37.66 24.45 2.52
C ALA A 13 -36.24 24.03 2.06
N PRO A 14 -35.15 24.45 2.75
CA PRO A 14 -33.82 23.94 2.46
C PRO A 14 -33.70 22.50 2.96
N LEU A 15 -33.50 21.53 2.07
CA LEU A 15 -33.06 20.19 2.41
C LEU A 15 -31.60 20.28 2.88
N LEU A 16 -31.41 20.37 4.18
CA LEU A 16 -30.15 19.99 4.84
C LEU A 16 -30.02 18.46 4.76
N ALA A 17 -29.40 17.97 3.68
CA ALA A 17 -28.96 16.59 3.61
C ALA A 17 -27.76 16.42 4.59
N ALA A 18 -28.05 16.07 5.84
CA ALA A 18 -27.08 15.53 6.76
C ALA A 18 -26.59 14.19 6.16
N GLY A 19 -25.49 14.24 5.46
CA GLY A 19 -24.79 13.06 4.97
C GLY A 19 -24.25 12.27 6.15
N ASN A 20 -25.06 11.39 6.73
CA ASN A 20 -24.60 10.34 7.61
C ASN A 20 -23.68 9.41 6.80
N GLY A 21 -22.39 9.75 6.73
CA GLY A 21 -21.34 8.89 6.23
C GLY A 21 -21.30 7.64 7.11
N ARG A 22 -22.09 6.62 6.78
CA ARG A 22 -22.01 5.32 7.43
C ARG A 22 -20.59 4.82 7.24
N VAL A 23 -19.82 4.84 8.33
CA VAL A 23 -18.52 4.15 8.41
C VAL A 23 -18.77 2.71 7.99
N ARG A 24 -18.34 2.37 6.79
CA ARG A 24 -18.52 1.03 6.23
C ARG A 24 -17.53 0.11 6.96
N ALA A 25 -18.01 -0.63 7.95
CA ALA A 25 -17.21 -1.66 8.59
C ALA A 25 -16.70 -2.65 7.52
N MET A 26 -15.49 -3.18 7.71
CA MET A 26 -15.01 -4.27 6.86
C MET A 26 -15.99 -5.43 6.93
N PRO A 27 -16.31 -6.10 5.80
CA PRO A 27 -17.07 -7.35 5.83
C PRO A 27 -16.38 -8.36 6.75
N ALA A 28 -17.16 -9.14 7.52
CA ALA A 28 -16.63 -10.13 8.47
C ALA A 28 -15.61 -11.11 7.86
N GLN A 29 -15.77 -11.42 6.57
CA GLN A 29 -14.85 -12.27 5.81
C GLN A 29 -13.47 -11.66 5.50
N ARG A 30 -13.24 -10.38 5.83
CA ARG A 30 -11.96 -9.67 5.63
C ARG A 30 -11.19 -9.42 6.92
N VAL A 31 -11.69 -9.95 8.03
CA VAL A 31 -11.06 -9.94 9.35
C VAL A 31 -11.22 -11.33 9.95
N LEU A 32 -10.12 -11.92 10.38
CA LEU A 32 -10.12 -13.12 11.23
C LEU A 32 -9.62 -12.71 12.61
N ARG A 33 -10.45 -12.92 13.63
CA ARG A 33 -10.10 -12.72 15.03
C ARG A 33 -10.08 -14.02 15.77
N LEU A 34 -9.00 -14.31 16.47
CA LEU A 34 -8.78 -15.49 17.29
C LEU A 34 -8.39 -15.04 18.71
N GLY A 35 -9.25 -15.32 19.68
CA GLY A 35 -9.15 -14.77 21.02
C GLY A 35 -9.49 -13.27 21.11
N GLU A 36 -9.62 -12.78 22.34
CA GLU A 36 -9.93 -11.36 22.62
C GLU A 36 -8.79 -10.76 23.46
N PRO A 37 -8.19 -9.64 23.06
CA PRO A 37 -7.23 -8.95 23.90
C PRO A 37 -7.91 -8.32 25.12
N ALA A 38 -7.24 -8.32 26.28
CA ALA A 38 -7.73 -7.72 27.50
C ALA A 38 -7.71 -6.18 27.41
N GLY A 39 -8.63 -5.60 26.64
CA GLY A 39 -8.72 -4.17 26.36
C GLY A 39 -7.94 -3.74 25.14
N SER A 40 -7.53 -2.47 25.09
CA SER A 40 -6.75 -1.94 23.96
C SER A 40 -5.29 -2.43 24.00
N PRO A 41 -4.81 -3.21 23.03
CA PRO A 41 -3.48 -3.78 23.05
C PRO A 41 -2.38 -2.72 23.12
N ARG A 42 -1.38 -2.93 23.98
CA ARG A 42 -0.23 -2.03 24.15
C ARG A 42 1.08 -2.61 23.61
N ARG A 43 1.17 -3.93 23.53
CA ARG A 43 2.35 -4.68 23.11
C ARG A 43 1.98 -5.52 21.89
N VAL A 44 2.09 -4.93 20.71
CA VAL A 44 1.61 -5.56 19.46
C VAL A 44 2.79 -6.16 18.71
N PHE A 45 2.74 -7.46 18.48
CA PHE A 45 3.68 -8.15 17.59
C PHE A 45 3.13 -8.12 16.17
N ALA A 46 3.90 -7.57 15.23
CA ALA A 46 3.57 -7.61 13.81
C ALA A 46 3.99 -8.96 13.22
N ALA A 47 3.02 -9.76 12.74
CA ALA A 47 3.31 -11.05 12.13
C ALA A 47 4.16 -10.94 10.86
N GLY A 48 4.04 -9.83 10.13
CA GLY A 48 4.78 -9.55 8.93
C GLY A 48 5.03 -8.06 8.70
N ALA A 49 5.77 -7.75 7.65
CA ALA A 49 6.16 -6.38 7.33
C ALA A 49 4.97 -5.44 7.03
N PRO A 50 3.89 -5.85 6.33
CA PRO A 50 2.73 -4.99 6.11
C PRO A 50 2.04 -4.60 7.43
N ALA A 51 1.92 -5.52 8.38
CA ALA A 51 1.38 -5.24 9.70
C ALA A 51 2.25 -4.28 10.51
N ALA A 52 3.59 -4.43 10.44
CA ALA A 52 4.51 -3.50 11.11
C ALA A 52 4.37 -2.08 10.58
N VAL A 53 4.27 -1.89 9.27
CA VAL A 53 4.05 -0.58 8.64
C VAL A 53 2.69 0.01 9.03
N LEU A 54 1.66 -0.82 9.13
CA LEU A 54 0.32 -0.40 9.56
C LEU A 54 0.32 0.07 11.02
N ILE A 55 0.94 -0.69 11.94
CA ILE A 55 1.07 -0.30 13.35
C ILE A 55 1.93 0.96 13.48
N ALA A 56 3.05 1.04 12.74
CA ALA A 56 3.96 2.18 12.77
C ALA A 56 3.26 3.50 12.35
N ALA A 57 2.32 3.45 11.41
CA ALA A 57 1.56 4.62 10.99
C ALA A 57 0.42 4.98 11.96
N LEU A 58 -0.20 3.99 12.61
CA LEU A 58 -1.35 4.20 13.51
C LEU A 58 -0.92 4.50 14.94
N ALA A 59 -0.07 3.67 15.54
CA ALA A 59 0.29 3.67 16.95
C ALA A 59 1.75 3.20 17.12
N PRO A 60 2.73 4.03 16.73
CA PRO A 60 4.15 3.66 16.70
C PRO A 60 4.70 3.16 18.04
N GLU A 61 4.15 3.65 19.15
CA GLU A 61 4.51 3.28 20.53
C GLU A 61 4.08 1.87 20.93
N ARG A 62 3.23 1.23 20.13
CA ARG A 62 2.69 -0.12 20.43
C ARG A 62 3.41 -1.25 19.71
N LEU A 63 4.24 -0.94 18.73
CA LEU A 63 5.00 -1.92 17.98
C LEU A 63 6.14 -2.48 18.84
N LEU A 64 6.16 -3.80 19.07
CA LEU A 64 7.20 -4.47 19.87
C LEU A 64 8.57 -4.50 19.20
N GLY A 65 8.63 -4.51 17.89
CA GLY A 65 9.85 -4.58 17.11
C GLY A 65 9.60 -4.77 15.64
N TRP A 66 10.64 -4.66 14.84
CA TRP A 66 10.57 -4.83 13.41
C TRP A 66 10.63 -6.31 13.01
N PRO A 67 9.79 -6.77 12.07
CA PRO A 67 9.86 -8.14 11.55
C PRO A 67 11.10 -8.39 10.67
N MET A 68 11.79 -7.31 10.27
CA MET A 68 12.97 -7.32 9.40
C MET A 68 13.85 -6.11 9.71
N ARG A 69 15.08 -6.11 9.21
CA ARG A 69 15.95 -4.93 9.29
C ARG A 69 15.33 -3.77 8.49
N VAL A 70 15.25 -2.61 9.11
CA VAL A 70 14.90 -1.33 8.48
C VAL A 70 16.20 -0.53 8.32
N ALA A 71 16.41 0.03 7.14
CA ALA A 71 17.63 0.78 6.83
C ALA A 71 17.74 2.07 7.69
N PRO A 72 18.95 2.50 8.08
CA PRO A 72 19.13 3.67 8.94
C PRO A 72 18.50 4.95 8.36
N GLU A 73 18.58 5.17 7.05
CA GLU A 73 17.99 6.29 6.34
C GLU A 73 16.44 6.27 6.38
N ALA A 74 15.84 5.08 6.37
CA ALA A 74 14.40 4.91 6.55
C ALA A 74 13.99 5.18 8.01
N LEU A 75 14.75 4.65 8.99
CA LEU A 75 14.52 4.91 10.41
C LEU A 75 14.57 6.40 10.75
N ALA A 76 15.47 7.17 10.13
CA ALA A 76 15.58 8.61 10.34
C ALA A 76 14.30 9.39 9.98
N LEU A 77 13.48 8.86 9.07
CA LEU A 77 12.21 9.45 8.64
C LEU A 77 11.01 9.04 9.50
N LEU A 78 11.18 8.04 10.37
CA LEU A 78 10.10 7.50 11.18
C LEU A 78 9.99 8.23 12.54
N PRO A 79 8.82 8.15 13.20
CA PRO A 79 8.65 8.64 14.58
C PRO A 79 9.68 8.06 15.55
N ALA A 80 10.06 8.86 16.54
CA ALA A 80 11.11 8.50 17.50
C ALA A 80 10.94 7.12 18.17
N PRO A 81 9.73 6.68 18.59
CA PRO A 81 9.55 5.36 19.21
C PRO A 81 10.00 4.19 18.33
N LEU A 82 9.98 4.36 17.00
CA LEU A 82 10.30 3.29 16.04
C LEU A 82 11.79 3.14 15.76
N ARG A 83 12.60 4.17 16.04
CA ARG A 83 14.00 4.23 15.61
C ARG A 83 14.91 3.26 16.37
N ALA A 84 14.58 3.00 17.63
CA ALA A 84 15.37 2.13 18.52
C ALA A 84 14.78 0.72 18.66
N LEU A 85 13.69 0.39 17.93
CA LEU A 85 13.08 -0.92 18.04
C LEU A 85 13.99 -2.03 17.54
N PRO A 86 14.06 -3.17 18.27
CA PRO A 86 14.84 -4.33 17.86
C PRO A 86 14.21 -5.03 16.65
N VAL A 87 15.01 -5.84 15.94
CA VAL A 87 14.49 -6.81 14.98
C VAL A 87 14.06 -8.06 15.76
N VAL A 88 12.75 -8.34 15.72
CA VAL A 88 12.14 -9.45 16.49
C VAL A 88 11.80 -10.67 15.63
N GLY A 89 11.84 -10.53 14.30
CA GLY A 89 11.46 -11.57 13.36
C GLY A 89 9.98 -11.53 12.98
N ARG A 90 9.56 -12.47 12.13
CA ARG A 90 8.20 -12.55 11.58
C ARG A 90 7.63 -13.96 11.67
N LEU A 91 6.30 -14.05 11.63
CA LEU A 91 5.53 -15.31 11.56
C LEU A 91 4.97 -15.57 10.15
N ALA A 92 4.76 -14.52 9.36
CA ALA A 92 4.09 -14.56 8.06
C ALA A 92 4.96 -14.03 6.92
N GLY A 93 4.53 -14.24 5.67
CA GLY A 93 5.23 -13.84 4.46
C GLY A 93 6.15 -14.94 3.93
N ARG A 94 7.43 -14.64 3.68
CA ARG A 94 8.42 -15.61 3.16
C ARG A 94 8.93 -16.58 4.24
N GLY A 95 8.02 -17.14 5.04
CA GLY A 95 8.33 -18.06 6.15
C GLY A 95 8.56 -17.35 7.48
N SER A 96 8.45 -18.13 8.58
CA SER A 96 8.73 -17.65 9.93
C SER A 96 10.23 -17.51 10.17
N THR A 97 10.62 -16.45 10.88
CA THR A 97 11.99 -16.23 11.36
C THR A 97 12.06 -16.01 12.88
N VAL A 98 10.94 -16.21 13.58
CA VAL A 98 10.83 -16.18 15.04
C VAL A 98 10.25 -17.51 15.51
N SER A 99 10.78 -18.07 16.61
CA SER A 99 10.17 -19.24 17.24
C SER A 99 9.00 -18.84 18.14
N LEU A 100 8.09 -19.80 18.44
CA LEU A 100 6.95 -19.52 19.31
C LEU A 100 7.39 -19.27 20.75
N GLU A 101 8.45 -19.90 21.22
CA GLU A 101 9.04 -19.66 22.54
C GLU A 101 9.52 -18.21 22.66
N ARG A 102 10.20 -17.71 21.61
CA ARG A 102 10.65 -16.31 21.57
C ARG A 102 9.47 -15.35 21.50
N LEU A 103 8.40 -15.67 20.76
CA LEU A 103 7.17 -14.90 20.71
C LEU A 103 6.54 -14.81 22.11
N LEU A 104 6.38 -15.95 22.80
CA LEU A 104 5.85 -16.01 24.17
C LEU A 104 6.68 -15.21 25.16
N ALA A 105 8.02 -15.29 25.06
CA ALA A 105 8.94 -14.54 25.93
C ALA A 105 8.81 -13.02 25.75
N MET A 106 8.36 -12.53 24.59
CA MET A 106 8.09 -11.11 24.36
C MET A 106 6.76 -10.64 24.95
N GLN A 107 5.89 -11.55 25.42
CA GLN A 107 4.60 -11.27 26.05
C GLN A 107 3.75 -10.23 25.27
N PRO A 108 3.44 -10.45 23.98
CA PRO A 108 2.54 -9.55 23.27
C PRO A 108 1.10 -9.69 23.75
N ASP A 109 0.37 -8.57 23.76
CA ASP A 109 -1.07 -8.55 24.02
C ASP A 109 -1.87 -8.97 22.79
N LEU A 110 -1.26 -8.80 21.61
CA LEU A 110 -1.86 -9.09 20.31
C LEU A 110 -0.79 -9.41 19.29
N VAL A 111 -1.07 -10.39 18.43
CA VAL A 111 -0.40 -10.57 17.14
C VAL A 111 -1.29 -9.97 16.06
N LEU A 112 -0.78 -8.99 15.31
CA LEU A 112 -1.48 -8.41 14.17
C LEU A 112 -0.82 -8.87 12.87
N ASP A 113 -1.61 -9.43 11.95
CA ASP A 113 -1.20 -9.70 10.58
C ASP A 113 -2.03 -8.87 9.59
N ALA A 114 -1.44 -8.48 8.47
CA ALA A 114 -2.08 -7.64 7.46
C ALA A 114 -1.54 -7.98 6.07
N GLY A 115 -2.42 -8.08 5.08
CA GLY A 115 -2.00 -8.35 3.70
C GLY A 115 -2.92 -9.33 3.01
N ASP A 116 -2.37 -10.45 2.52
CA ASP A 116 -3.18 -11.52 1.94
C ASP A 116 -4.08 -12.18 2.99
N PHE A 117 -5.26 -12.60 2.55
CA PHE A 117 -6.30 -13.14 3.42
C PHE A 117 -6.82 -14.48 2.85
N ASP A 118 -5.88 -15.33 2.44
CA ASP A 118 -6.18 -16.65 1.91
C ASP A 118 -6.19 -17.74 2.99
N ALA A 119 -6.46 -18.98 2.58
CA ALA A 119 -6.52 -20.13 3.48
C ALA A 119 -5.19 -20.41 4.19
N ASN A 120 -4.04 -20.12 3.55
CA ASN A 120 -2.72 -20.38 4.13
C ASN A 120 -2.42 -19.39 5.29
N TYR A 121 -2.73 -18.10 5.09
CA TYR A 121 -2.58 -17.10 6.15
C TYR A 121 -3.50 -17.39 7.32
N ARG A 122 -4.76 -17.76 7.04
CA ARG A 122 -5.74 -18.13 8.09
C ARG A 122 -5.29 -19.35 8.89
N SER A 123 -4.91 -20.44 8.23
CA SER A 123 -4.41 -21.65 8.89
C SER A 123 -3.12 -21.39 9.70
N SER A 124 -2.25 -20.50 9.22
CA SER A 124 -1.05 -20.11 9.96
C SER A 124 -1.40 -19.33 11.22
N ALA A 125 -2.33 -18.39 11.15
CA ALA A 125 -2.83 -17.65 12.31
C ALA A 125 -3.49 -18.58 13.34
N GLU A 126 -4.37 -19.49 12.89
CA GLU A 126 -5.03 -20.49 13.74
C GLU A 126 -4.02 -21.37 14.49
N ARG A 127 -2.99 -21.86 13.80
CA ARG A 127 -1.92 -22.67 14.41
C ARG A 127 -1.16 -21.92 15.49
N VAL A 128 -0.76 -20.67 15.22
CA VAL A 128 -0.06 -19.84 16.20
C VAL A 128 -0.95 -19.59 17.42
N TRP A 129 -2.23 -19.25 17.22
CA TRP A 129 -3.17 -19.06 18.30
C TRP A 129 -3.38 -20.31 19.15
N GLN A 130 -3.59 -21.47 18.53
CA GLN A 130 -3.77 -22.75 19.23
C GLN A 130 -2.56 -23.13 20.10
N GLN A 131 -1.35 -22.79 19.65
CA GLN A 131 -0.11 -23.14 20.36
C GLN A 131 0.31 -22.13 21.42
N THR A 132 -0.13 -20.88 21.32
CA THR A 132 0.33 -19.80 22.20
C THR A 132 -0.75 -19.21 23.08
N GLY A 133 -2.03 -19.31 22.69
CA GLY A 133 -3.15 -18.62 23.35
C GLY A 133 -3.14 -17.11 23.16
N ILE A 134 -2.13 -16.53 22.49
CA ILE A 134 -2.03 -15.09 22.26
C ILE A 134 -3.13 -14.67 21.27
N PRO A 135 -3.94 -13.61 21.57
CA PRO A 135 -4.92 -13.10 20.63
C PRO A 135 -4.30 -12.73 19.28
N ILE A 136 -4.96 -13.09 18.19
CA ILE A 136 -4.50 -12.80 16.82
C ILE A 136 -5.60 -12.08 16.05
N GLU A 137 -5.21 -11.02 15.33
CA GLU A 137 -6.03 -10.34 14.34
C GLU A 137 -5.34 -10.40 12.99
N LEU A 138 -5.97 -11.07 12.01
CA LEU A 138 -5.54 -11.03 10.60
C LEU A 138 -6.52 -10.16 9.82
N VAL A 139 -6.02 -9.12 9.16
CA VAL A 139 -6.82 -8.15 8.39
C VAL A 139 -6.39 -8.15 6.92
N ALA A 140 -7.37 -8.16 6.02
CA ALA A 140 -7.09 -8.03 4.59
C ALA A 140 -6.43 -6.66 4.28
N GLY A 141 -5.46 -6.64 3.39
CA GLY A 141 -4.59 -5.49 3.09
C GLY A 141 -4.44 -5.18 1.60
N ARG A 142 -5.42 -5.51 0.77
CA ARG A 142 -5.48 -5.05 -0.61
C ARG A 142 -5.77 -3.55 -0.68
N LEU A 143 -5.39 -2.88 -1.77
CA LEU A 143 -5.52 -1.42 -1.90
C LEU A 143 -6.94 -0.91 -1.59
N PRO A 144 -8.03 -1.51 -2.12
CA PRO A 144 -9.38 -1.07 -1.80
C PRO A 144 -9.77 -1.25 -0.33
N ASP A 145 -9.07 -2.11 0.41
CA ASP A 145 -9.37 -2.42 1.81
C ASP A 145 -8.76 -1.42 2.79
N HIS A 146 -7.72 -0.67 2.38
CA HIS A 146 -6.95 0.20 3.28
C HIS A 146 -7.80 1.19 4.09
N PRO A 147 -8.84 1.86 3.56
CA PRO A 147 -9.66 2.75 4.39
C PRO A 147 -10.37 2.00 5.53
N ALA A 148 -10.98 0.87 5.24
CA ALA A 148 -11.66 0.04 6.24
C ALA A 148 -10.67 -0.60 7.23
N GLN A 149 -9.51 -1.07 6.74
CA GLN A 149 -8.41 -1.62 7.53
C GLN A 149 -7.89 -0.57 8.55
N LEU A 150 -7.63 0.66 8.12
CA LEU A 150 -7.14 1.75 8.95
C LEU A 150 -8.14 2.11 10.06
N ARG A 151 -9.44 2.20 9.73
CA ARG A 151 -10.50 2.42 10.71
C ARG A 151 -10.61 1.27 11.71
N HIS A 152 -10.57 0.04 11.23
CA HIS A 152 -10.70 -1.15 12.05
C HIS A 152 -9.54 -1.27 13.03
N VAL A 153 -8.31 -1.25 12.53
CA VAL A 153 -7.10 -1.39 13.37
C VAL A 153 -6.91 -0.15 14.27
N GLY A 154 -7.29 1.05 13.79
CA GLY A 154 -7.30 2.26 14.62
C GLY A 154 -8.20 2.13 15.85
N ARG A 155 -9.39 1.52 15.72
CA ARG A 155 -10.28 1.23 16.86
C ARG A 155 -9.69 0.14 17.77
N LEU A 156 -9.19 -0.94 17.19
CA LEU A 156 -8.56 -2.06 17.92
C LEU A 156 -7.41 -1.55 18.81
N LEU A 157 -6.57 -0.68 18.27
CA LEU A 157 -5.45 -0.09 18.99
C LEU A 157 -5.81 1.15 19.84
N GLY A 158 -7.09 1.53 19.97
CA GLY A 158 -7.52 2.69 20.77
C GLY A 158 -7.10 4.05 20.20
N VAL A 159 -6.82 4.14 18.89
CA VAL A 159 -6.40 5.36 18.18
C VAL A 159 -7.38 5.68 17.04
N ALA A 160 -8.69 5.60 17.31
CA ALA A 160 -9.76 5.70 16.30
C ALA A 160 -9.68 7.00 15.46
N ALA A 161 -9.39 8.15 16.09
CA ALA A 161 -9.27 9.43 15.39
C ALA A 161 -8.10 9.40 14.36
N ARG A 162 -6.97 8.81 14.73
CA ARG A 162 -5.82 8.62 13.84
C ARG A 162 -6.17 7.67 12.69
N GLY A 163 -6.88 6.57 13.01
CA GLY A 163 -7.37 5.61 12.02
C GLY A 163 -8.30 6.26 11.00
N GLU A 164 -9.21 7.14 11.45
CA GLU A 164 -10.13 7.88 10.57
C GLU A 164 -9.39 8.87 9.65
N ALA A 165 -8.46 9.66 10.19
CA ALA A 165 -7.68 10.62 9.39
C ALA A 165 -6.88 9.92 8.27
N LEU A 166 -6.23 8.79 8.58
CA LEU A 166 -5.50 7.99 7.59
C LEU A 166 -6.44 7.31 6.59
N ALA A 167 -7.63 6.88 7.03
CA ALA A 167 -8.63 6.27 6.14
C ALA A 167 -9.17 7.28 5.12
N GLN A 168 -9.47 8.51 5.54
CA GLN A 168 -9.89 9.58 4.63
C GLN A 168 -8.80 9.93 3.61
N ALA A 169 -7.54 9.98 4.04
CA ALA A 169 -6.42 10.19 3.13
C ALA A 169 -6.28 9.03 2.12
N ALA A 170 -6.47 7.78 2.56
CA ALA A 170 -6.48 6.62 1.66
C ALA A 170 -7.64 6.71 0.65
N GLU A 171 -8.86 7.05 1.10
CA GLU A 171 -10.02 7.26 0.22
C GLU A 171 -9.75 8.31 -0.85
N ALA A 172 -9.09 9.43 -0.48
CA ALA A 172 -8.71 10.48 -1.43
C ALA A 172 -7.70 9.99 -2.50
N GLN A 173 -6.77 9.11 -2.13
CA GLN A 173 -5.86 8.49 -3.11
C GLN A 173 -6.58 7.51 -4.03
N LEU A 174 -7.46 6.67 -3.49
CA LEU A 174 -8.26 5.73 -4.29
C LEU A 174 -9.26 6.46 -5.22
N ALA A 175 -9.80 7.60 -4.78
CA ALA A 175 -10.66 8.45 -5.60
C ALA A 175 -9.92 9.04 -6.80
N LEU A 176 -8.70 9.57 -6.59
CA LEU A 176 -7.85 10.08 -7.67
C LEU A 176 -7.61 9.02 -8.75
N VAL A 177 -7.34 7.76 -8.35
CA VAL A 177 -7.17 6.68 -9.33
C VAL A 177 -8.44 6.48 -10.16
N ARG A 178 -9.61 6.43 -9.52
CA ARG A 178 -10.89 6.28 -10.22
C ARG A 178 -11.17 7.44 -11.18
N GLU A 179 -10.90 8.67 -10.77
CA GLU A 179 -11.09 9.87 -11.59
C GLU A 179 -10.20 9.83 -12.84
N VAL A 180 -8.92 9.54 -12.68
CA VAL A 180 -7.99 9.46 -13.82
C VAL A 180 -8.37 8.34 -14.77
N LEU A 181 -8.75 7.17 -14.26
CA LEU A 181 -9.11 6.03 -15.11
C LEU A 181 -10.48 6.13 -15.74
N ALA A 182 -11.42 6.92 -15.20
CA ALA A 182 -12.74 7.13 -15.78
C ALA A 182 -12.69 7.76 -17.19
N THR A 183 -11.63 8.51 -17.48
CA THR A 183 -11.40 9.14 -18.78
C THR A 183 -10.54 8.32 -19.73
N ARG A 184 -10.14 7.08 -19.33
CA ARG A 184 -9.22 6.23 -20.08
C ARG A 184 -9.90 4.96 -20.59
N PRO A 185 -9.94 4.71 -21.89
CA PRO A 185 -10.41 3.46 -22.43
C PRO A 185 -9.46 2.31 -22.05
N ALA A 186 -10.01 1.11 -21.91
CA ALA A 186 -9.25 -0.05 -21.42
C ALA A 186 -8.10 -0.48 -22.36
N ASP A 187 -8.25 -0.26 -23.66
CA ASP A 187 -7.25 -0.54 -24.70
C ASP A 187 -6.06 0.44 -24.71
N ALA A 188 -6.26 1.66 -24.16
CA ALA A 188 -5.19 2.64 -24.00
C ALA A 188 -4.30 2.40 -22.76
N ARG A 189 -4.50 1.31 -22.03
CA ARG A 189 -3.72 0.99 -20.83
C ARG A 189 -2.34 0.44 -21.22
N PRO A 190 -1.22 1.03 -20.69
CA PRO A 190 0.12 0.57 -21.03
C PRO A 190 0.40 -0.82 -20.47
N THR A 191 1.21 -1.58 -21.18
CA THR A 191 1.82 -2.82 -20.66
C THR A 191 2.96 -2.46 -19.72
N VAL A 192 3.00 -3.13 -18.56
CA VAL A 192 3.93 -2.81 -17.48
C VAL A 192 4.63 -4.07 -17.00
N TYR A 193 5.93 -4.00 -16.86
CA TYR A 193 6.73 -4.99 -16.15
C TYR A 193 7.25 -4.40 -14.85
N TYR A 194 7.13 -5.13 -13.74
CA TYR A 194 7.73 -4.76 -12.46
C TYR A 194 8.94 -5.63 -12.16
N GLY A 195 10.12 -5.10 -12.40
CA GLY A 195 11.40 -5.78 -12.13
C GLY A 195 11.85 -5.59 -10.69
N ARG A 196 11.94 -6.69 -9.94
CA ARG A 196 12.40 -6.76 -8.56
C ARG A 196 13.76 -7.45 -8.48
N GLY A 197 14.51 -7.12 -7.43
CA GLY A 197 15.89 -7.60 -7.24
C GLY A 197 16.90 -6.89 -8.12
N GLY A 198 18.18 -7.10 -7.82
CA GLY A 198 19.28 -6.39 -8.50
C GLY A 198 19.46 -6.74 -9.97
N ASP A 199 18.87 -7.84 -10.47
CA ASP A 199 18.85 -8.23 -11.88
C ASP A 199 17.52 -7.91 -12.57
N GLY A 200 16.51 -7.45 -11.82
CA GLY A 200 15.20 -7.08 -12.34
C GLY A 200 14.34 -8.24 -12.83
N LEU A 201 14.71 -9.50 -12.59
CA LEU A 201 14.03 -10.67 -13.16
C LEU A 201 13.01 -11.34 -12.24
N GLU A 202 12.81 -10.87 -11.00
CA GLU A 202 11.68 -11.30 -10.16
C GLU A 202 10.50 -10.37 -10.40
N SER A 203 9.28 -10.92 -10.53
CA SER A 203 8.05 -10.14 -10.70
C SER A 203 6.86 -10.82 -10.03
N GLY A 204 5.79 -10.05 -9.78
CA GLY A 204 4.51 -10.58 -9.31
C GLY A 204 3.65 -11.07 -10.46
N LEU A 205 3.09 -12.27 -10.29
CA LEU A 205 2.20 -12.91 -11.26
C LEU A 205 0.76 -12.35 -11.20
N ALA A 206 -0.15 -12.92 -11.98
CA ALA A 206 -1.56 -12.53 -11.95
C ALA A 206 -2.14 -12.60 -10.54
N GLY A 207 -2.79 -11.53 -10.08
CA GLY A 207 -3.41 -11.44 -8.76
C GLY A 207 -2.44 -11.33 -7.58
N SER A 208 -1.12 -11.22 -7.81
CA SER A 208 -0.14 -10.95 -6.76
C SER A 208 -0.39 -9.61 -6.07
N ILE A 209 -0.38 -9.60 -4.74
CA ILE A 209 -0.48 -8.36 -3.97
C ILE A 209 0.71 -7.41 -4.23
N ASN A 210 1.86 -7.96 -4.64
CA ASN A 210 3.08 -7.19 -4.92
C ASN A 210 2.99 -6.36 -6.21
N THR A 211 2.11 -6.73 -7.16
CA THR A 211 1.88 -6.02 -8.43
C THR A 211 0.48 -5.42 -8.54
N GLU A 212 -0.37 -5.60 -7.51
CA GLU A 212 -1.73 -5.05 -7.48
C GLU A 212 -1.79 -3.56 -7.81
N VAL A 213 -0.81 -2.77 -7.35
CA VAL A 213 -0.74 -1.32 -7.56
C VAL A 213 -0.70 -0.95 -9.05
N ILE A 214 -0.07 -1.79 -9.89
CA ILE A 214 0.04 -1.58 -11.33
C ILE A 214 -1.34 -1.68 -11.98
N GLU A 215 -2.04 -2.79 -11.73
CA GLU A 215 -3.36 -3.04 -12.29
C GLU A 215 -4.39 -2.04 -11.74
N PHE A 216 -4.28 -1.71 -10.45
CA PHE A 216 -5.12 -0.72 -9.80
C PHE A 216 -4.97 0.67 -10.42
N CYS A 217 -3.76 1.05 -10.83
CA CYS A 217 -3.49 2.31 -11.55
C CYS A 217 -3.66 2.21 -13.07
N GLY A 218 -4.31 1.15 -13.58
CA GLY A 218 -4.65 1.00 -14.99
C GLY A 218 -3.50 0.53 -15.89
N GLY A 219 -2.43 -0.02 -15.33
CA GLY A 219 -1.41 -0.75 -16.10
C GLY A 219 -1.82 -2.20 -16.34
N ARG A 220 -1.31 -2.82 -17.40
CA ARG A 220 -1.45 -4.25 -17.68
C ARG A 220 -0.16 -4.96 -17.29
N ASN A 221 -0.19 -5.74 -16.22
CA ASN A 221 0.97 -6.53 -15.76
C ASN A 221 1.31 -7.63 -16.78
N VAL A 222 2.45 -7.52 -17.48
CA VAL A 222 2.85 -8.53 -18.47
C VAL A 222 3.25 -9.86 -17.82
N ALA A 223 3.79 -9.84 -16.60
CA ALA A 223 4.14 -11.05 -15.86
C ALA A 223 2.92 -11.89 -15.43
N ALA A 224 1.71 -11.34 -15.53
CA ALA A 224 0.47 -12.10 -15.35
C ALA A 224 0.34 -13.28 -16.33
N ALA A 225 0.96 -13.20 -17.50
CA ALA A 225 0.99 -14.29 -18.47
C ALA A 225 1.83 -15.52 -18.03
N ALA A 226 2.70 -15.36 -17.04
CA ALA A 226 3.57 -16.44 -16.55
C ALA A 226 2.94 -17.29 -15.44
N GLY A 227 1.75 -16.94 -14.94
CA GLY A 227 1.05 -17.72 -13.91
C GLY A 227 0.25 -16.87 -12.93
N ASN A 228 -0.17 -17.50 -11.82
CA ASN A 228 -1.04 -16.89 -10.82
C ASN A 228 -0.38 -16.84 -9.44
N GLY A 229 -0.71 -15.77 -8.71
CA GLY A 229 -0.32 -15.54 -7.31
C GLY A 229 1.17 -15.32 -7.11
N GLY A 230 1.56 -14.82 -5.94
CA GLY A 230 2.94 -14.75 -5.48
C GLY A 230 3.92 -13.99 -6.38
N LEU A 231 5.19 -14.36 -6.22
CA LEU A 231 6.34 -13.83 -6.93
C LEU A 231 7.03 -14.98 -7.67
N ALA A 232 7.53 -14.73 -8.89
CA ALA A 232 8.31 -15.68 -9.64
C ALA A 232 9.45 -14.99 -10.39
N ARG A 233 10.49 -15.77 -10.71
CA ARG A 233 11.51 -15.33 -11.67
C ARG A 233 11.01 -15.61 -13.08
N VAL A 234 11.17 -14.62 -13.94
CA VAL A 234 10.94 -14.73 -15.39
C VAL A 234 12.27 -14.79 -16.12
N SER A 235 12.29 -15.40 -17.30
CA SER A 235 13.49 -15.34 -18.12
C SER A 235 13.55 -14.02 -18.90
N LEU A 236 14.74 -13.64 -19.31
CA LEU A 236 14.91 -12.44 -20.11
C LEU A 236 14.26 -12.61 -21.50
N GLU A 237 14.27 -13.83 -22.05
CA GLU A 237 13.60 -14.16 -23.30
C GLU A 237 12.08 -13.94 -23.22
N GLN A 238 11.46 -14.35 -22.10
CA GLN A 238 10.04 -14.06 -21.87
C GLN A 238 9.78 -12.57 -21.81
N LEU A 239 10.65 -11.82 -21.11
CA LEU A 239 10.51 -10.36 -21.01
C LEU A 239 10.68 -9.68 -22.37
N LEU A 240 11.63 -10.12 -23.19
CA LEU A 240 11.83 -9.64 -24.56
C LEU A 240 10.62 -9.93 -25.46
N ALA A 241 9.99 -11.10 -25.29
CA ALA A 241 8.77 -11.43 -26.02
C ALA A 241 7.56 -10.56 -25.60
N TRP A 242 7.47 -10.17 -24.33
CA TRP A 242 6.42 -9.26 -23.84
C TRP A 242 6.64 -7.80 -24.26
N ASP A 243 7.88 -7.36 -24.40
CA ASP A 243 8.33 -6.00 -24.75
C ASP A 243 7.43 -4.89 -24.15
N PRO A 244 7.44 -4.71 -22.81
CA PRO A 244 6.52 -3.83 -22.12
C PRO A 244 6.70 -2.35 -22.51
N ASP A 245 5.61 -1.55 -22.41
CA ASP A 245 5.64 -0.10 -22.62
C ASP A 245 6.35 0.63 -21.48
N VAL A 246 6.30 0.06 -20.26
CA VAL A 246 6.87 0.66 -19.04
C VAL A 246 7.54 -0.43 -18.22
N ILE A 247 8.73 -0.13 -17.71
CA ILE A 247 9.40 -0.92 -16.68
C ILE A 247 9.41 -0.12 -15.39
N LEU A 248 8.97 -0.76 -14.30
CA LEU A 248 9.01 -0.22 -12.95
C LEU A 248 10.01 -1.02 -12.13
N THR A 249 10.71 -0.38 -11.21
CA THR A 249 11.53 -1.04 -10.21
C THR A 249 11.56 -0.22 -8.92
N GLN A 250 12.05 -0.82 -7.84
CA GLN A 250 12.42 -0.15 -6.60
C GLN A 250 13.89 -0.43 -6.23
N ASP A 251 14.65 -0.97 -7.17
CA ASP A 251 16.08 -1.21 -7.02
C ASP A 251 16.88 -0.15 -7.82
N PRO A 252 17.52 0.81 -7.13
CA PRO A 252 18.27 1.87 -7.81
C PRO A 252 19.48 1.34 -8.58
N ALA A 253 20.11 0.24 -8.13
CA ALA A 253 21.25 -0.37 -8.84
C ALA A 253 20.79 -0.99 -10.16
N PHE A 254 19.68 -1.71 -10.16
CA PHE A 254 19.06 -2.22 -11.37
C PHE A 254 18.64 -1.06 -12.31
N ALA A 255 17.99 -0.03 -11.78
CA ALA A 255 17.57 1.12 -12.59
C ALA A 255 18.74 1.83 -13.28
N ALA A 256 19.91 1.87 -12.62
CA ALA A 256 21.12 2.47 -13.16
C ALA A 256 21.83 1.55 -14.18
N SER A 257 21.84 0.24 -13.95
CA SER A 257 22.55 -0.74 -14.79
C SER A 257 21.78 -1.16 -16.05
N ALA A 258 20.45 -1.29 -15.96
CA ALA A 258 19.62 -1.78 -17.07
C ALA A 258 19.78 -0.97 -18.38
N PRO A 259 19.88 0.38 -18.39
CA PRO A 259 20.13 1.15 -19.60
C PRO A 259 21.53 0.92 -20.22
N GLN A 260 22.46 0.33 -19.48
CA GLN A 260 23.82 0.02 -19.92
C GLN A 260 23.95 -1.43 -20.45
N ASP A 261 23.07 -2.34 -20.05
CA ASP A 261 23.05 -3.73 -20.49
C ASP A 261 22.40 -3.83 -21.90
N PRO A 262 23.10 -4.34 -22.93
CA PRO A 262 22.58 -4.48 -24.30
C PRO A 262 21.24 -5.25 -24.35
N ARG A 263 21.04 -6.23 -23.48
CA ARG A 263 19.83 -7.05 -23.43
C ARG A 263 18.62 -6.23 -22.96
N TRP A 264 18.77 -5.45 -21.87
CA TRP A 264 17.72 -4.55 -21.37
C TRP A 264 17.47 -3.38 -22.33
N ARG A 265 18.54 -2.86 -22.97
CA ARG A 265 18.43 -1.79 -23.99
C ARG A 265 17.61 -2.17 -25.20
N SER A 266 17.45 -3.44 -25.52
CA SER A 266 16.60 -3.91 -26.62
C SER A 266 15.10 -3.72 -26.35
N LEU A 267 14.70 -3.60 -25.09
CA LEU A 267 13.30 -3.39 -24.67
C LEU A 267 12.83 -1.96 -25.00
N ARG A 268 11.61 -1.85 -25.52
CA ARG A 268 10.96 -0.58 -25.87
C ARG A 268 10.93 0.39 -24.70
N ALA A 269 10.57 -0.06 -23.50
CA ALA A 269 10.53 0.77 -22.29
C ALA A 269 11.87 1.43 -21.99
N VAL A 270 12.98 0.70 -22.14
CA VAL A 270 14.33 1.24 -21.89
C VAL A 270 14.72 2.24 -22.97
N ARG A 271 14.51 1.90 -24.26
CA ARG A 271 14.81 2.80 -25.39
C ARG A 271 14.04 4.12 -25.34
N SER A 272 12.81 4.08 -24.87
CA SER A 272 11.95 5.27 -24.77
C SER A 272 12.08 6.03 -23.42
N GLY A 273 13.03 5.63 -22.55
CA GLY A 273 13.22 6.26 -21.24
C GLY A 273 12.08 6.01 -20.26
N ARG A 274 11.28 4.95 -20.45
CA ARG A 274 10.16 4.58 -19.59
C ARG A 274 10.50 3.47 -18.59
N LEU A 275 11.76 3.40 -18.16
CA LEU A 275 12.19 2.66 -16.99
C LEU A 275 12.19 3.62 -15.81
N HIS A 276 11.34 3.36 -14.81
CA HIS A 276 11.17 4.24 -13.65
C HIS A 276 11.51 3.51 -12.35
N CYS A 277 12.36 4.14 -11.54
CA CYS A 277 12.67 3.69 -10.19
C CYS A 277 11.73 4.40 -9.20
N ALA A 278 10.85 3.64 -8.56
CA ALA A 278 9.96 4.19 -7.56
C ALA A 278 10.68 4.45 -6.23
N PRO A 279 10.32 5.51 -5.49
CA PRO A 279 10.89 5.79 -4.17
C PRO A 279 10.68 4.64 -3.19
N THR A 280 11.66 4.47 -2.28
CA THR A 280 11.67 3.36 -1.30
C THR A 280 11.68 3.85 0.15
N LEU A 281 11.72 5.14 0.41
CA LEU A 281 11.83 5.69 1.75
C LEU A 281 10.52 6.29 2.27
N PRO A 282 10.19 6.05 3.56
CA PRO A 282 10.84 5.09 4.46
C PRO A 282 10.51 3.63 4.11
N PHE A 283 9.48 3.40 3.30
CA PHE A 283 9.07 2.10 2.75
C PHE A 283 8.69 2.24 1.27
N GLY A 284 8.80 1.14 0.53
CA GLY A 284 8.58 1.15 -0.92
C GLY A 284 7.18 1.61 -1.33
N TRP A 285 7.10 2.46 -2.35
CA TRP A 285 5.83 3.04 -2.80
C TRP A 285 5.00 2.12 -3.70
N LEU A 286 5.60 1.09 -4.28
CA LEU A 286 4.89 0.09 -5.08
C LEU A 286 4.73 -1.22 -4.31
N ASP A 287 5.77 -1.58 -3.56
CA ASP A 287 5.92 -2.83 -2.83
C ASP A 287 7.02 -2.63 -1.77
N GLY A 288 7.33 -3.65 -0.97
CA GLY A 288 8.41 -3.60 0.01
C GLY A 288 8.09 -2.81 1.29
N PRO A 289 7.08 -3.22 2.05
CA PRO A 289 6.11 -4.32 1.87
C PRO A 289 4.84 -3.89 1.13
N PRO A 290 3.98 -4.84 0.69
CA PRO A 290 2.70 -4.50 0.09
C PRO A 290 1.67 -4.09 1.17
N GLY A 291 1.75 -2.86 1.64
CA GLY A 291 0.94 -2.28 2.70
C GLY A 291 0.47 -0.86 2.41
N ILE A 292 0.07 -0.12 3.44
CA ILE A 292 -0.41 1.28 3.34
C ILE A 292 0.66 2.26 2.83
N ASN A 293 1.94 1.89 2.90
CA ASN A 293 3.06 2.64 2.30
C ASN A 293 2.94 2.79 0.77
N ARG A 294 2.06 2.02 0.11
CA ARG A 294 1.77 2.13 -1.33
C ARG A 294 0.86 3.33 -1.66
N LEU A 295 0.18 3.92 -0.68
CA LEU A 295 -0.74 5.04 -0.91
C LEU A 295 -0.08 6.26 -1.60
N PRO A 296 1.13 6.73 -1.22
CA PRO A 296 1.86 7.75 -1.97
C PRO A 296 2.19 7.32 -3.40
N GLY A 297 2.47 6.03 -3.59
CA GLY A 297 2.81 5.43 -4.87
C GLY A 297 1.69 5.47 -5.90
N LEU A 298 0.41 5.52 -5.48
CA LEU A 298 -0.72 5.59 -6.41
C LEU A 298 -0.64 6.85 -7.29
N ALA A 299 -0.49 8.02 -6.69
CA ALA A 299 -0.39 9.28 -7.44
C ALA A 299 0.88 9.33 -8.29
N TRP A 300 2.02 8.87 -7.75
CA TRP A 300 3.27 8.77 -8.47
C TRP A 300 3.15 7.87 -9.70
N LEU A 301 2.56 6.69 -9.55
CA LEU A 301 2.42 5.71 -10.62
C LEU A 301 1.45 6.19 -11.71
N LEU A 302 0.33 6.81 -11.31
CA LEU A 302 -0.60 7.44 -12.27
C LEU A 302 0.13 8.46 -13.16
N ALA A 303 0.98 9.31 -12.59
CA ALA A 303 1.74 10.30 -13.36
C ALA A 303 2.72 9.65 -14.36
N ARG A 304 3.23 8.44 -14.06
CA ARG A 304 4.13 7.66 -14.96
C ARG A 304 3.37 6.88 -16.02
N LEU A 305 2.25 6.27 -15.67
CA LEU A 305 1.45 5.49 -16.61
C LEU A 305 0.61 6.37 -17.53
N HIS A 306 0.13 7.50 -17.02
CA HIS A 306 -0.84 8.39 -17.70
C HIS A 306 -0.39 9.87 -17.66
N PRO A 307 0.77 10.22 -18.25
CA PRO A 307 1.29 11.58 -18.19
C PRO A 307 0.33 12.60 -18.84
N GLY A 308 0.22 13.78 -18.24
CA GLY A 308 -0.58 14.89 -18.76
C GLY A 308 -2.12 14.71 -18.69
N THR A 309 -2.61 13.73 -17.94
CA THR A 309 -4.06 13.39 -17.94
C THR A 309 -4.90 14.16 -16.93
N ALA A 310 -4.29 14.62 -15.85
CA ALA A 310 -5.02 15.37 -14.83
C ALA A 310 -4.12 16.46 -14.21
N PRO A 311 -4.67 17.66 -13.94
CA PRO A 311 -3.93 18.73 -13.27
C PRO A 311 -3.36 18.30 -11.91
N ALA A 312 -4.05 17.40 -11.19
CA ALA A 312 -3.62 16.85 -9.91
C ALA A 312 -2.32 16.02 -9.99
N LEU A 313 -1.91 15.62 -11.19
CA LEU A 313 -0.67 14.85 -11.46
C LEU A 313 0.46 15.75 -12.01
N ALA A 314 0.23 17.05 -12.17
CA ALA A 314 1.28 18.01 -12.51
C ALA A 314 2.35 18.03 -11.39
N PRO A 315 3.65 18.24 -11.71
CA PRO A 315 4.74 18.04 -10.75
C PRO A 315 4.54 18.71 -9.38
N ALA A 316 4.15 19.98 -9.34
CA ALA A 316 3.94 20.71 -8.08
C ALA A 316 2.75 20.18 -7.27
N ALA A 317 1.63 19.86 -7.94
CA ALA A 317 0.44 19.30 -7.29
C ALA A 317 0.71 17.86 -6.77
N LEU A 318 1.44 17.07 -7.56
CA LEU A 318 1.87 15.73 -7.20
C LEU A 318 2.78 15.77 -5.96
N HIS A 319 3.80 16.63 -5.95
CA HIS A 319 4.69 16.82 -4.82
C HIS A 319 3.90 17.23 -3.56
N ALA A 320 3.06 18.26 -3.64
CA ALA A 320 2.27 18.72 -2.49
C ALA A 320 1.36 17.62 -1.91
N ARG A 321 0.70 16.85 -2.77
CA ARG A 321 -0.15 15.71 -2.37
C ARG A 321 0.63 14.62 -1.66
N ILE A 322 1.77 14.22 -2.22
CA ILE A 322 2.59 13.14 -1.67
C ILE A 322 3.26 13.57 -0.37
N ASP A 323 3.77 14.82 -0.29
CA ASP A 323 4.39 15.34 0.94
C ASP A 323 3.36 15.46 2.08
N ALA A 324 2.14 15.91 1.80
CA ALA A 324 1.06 15.94 2.79
C ALA A 324 0.73 14.53 3.33
N LEU A 325 0.64 13.54 2.45
CA LEU A 325 0.39 12.16 2.85
C LEU A 325 1.58 11.56 3.61
N HIS A 326 2.81 11.85 3.20
CA HIS A 326 4.02 11.39 3.88
C HIS A 326 4.09 11.95 5.32
N ARG A 327 3.79 13.24 5.50
CA ARG A 327 3.70 13.84 6.85
C ARG A 327 2.58 13.19 7.68
N LEU A 328 1.45 12.92 7.06
CA LEU A 328 0.34 12.27 7.76
C LEU A 328 0.71 10.85 8.18
N LEU A 329 1.41 10.07 7.36
CA LEU A 329 1.82 8.70 7.69
C LEU A 329 2.94 8.66 8.72
N TRP A 330 3.99 9.48 8.55
CA TRP A 330 5.28 9.33 9.24
C TRP A 330 5.67 10.51 10.13
N GLY A 331 4.94 11.63 10.07
CA GLY A 331 5.28 12.84 10.83
C GLY A 331 6.49 13.62 10.28
N SER A 332 7.09 13.19 9.16
CA SER A 332 8.24 13.81 8.54
C SER A 332 7.92 14.31 7.12
N ARG A 333 8.74 15.22 6.60
CA ARG A 333 8.69 15.64 5.20
C ARG A 333 9.29 14.59 4.29
N LEU A 334 8.96 14.66 3.01
CA LEU A 334 9.66 13.88 1.99
C LEU A 334 11.17 14.16 2.02
N PRO A 335 12.02 13.13 1.81
CA PRO A 335 13.44 13.34 1.57
C PRO A 335 13.68 14.32 0.41
N ALA A 336 14.65 15.21 0.53
CA ALA A 336 14.93 16.24 -0.47
C ALA A 336 15.13 15.66 -1.88
N GLY A 337 15.91 14.57 -2.03
CA GLY A 337 16.08 13.91 -3.33
C GLY A 337 14.79 13.37 -3.94
N THR A 338 13.85 12.88 -3.12
CA THR A 338 12.52 12.44 -3.59
C THR A 338 11.66 13.64 -4.00
N ALA A 339 11.66 14.71 -3.19
CA ALA A 339 10.94 15.94 -3.50
C ALA A 339 11.42 16.55 -4.84
N ASP A 340 12.72 16.68 -4.99
CA ASP A 340 13.37 17.19 -6.22
C ASP A 340 13.05 16.31 -7.45
N ALA A 341 13.02 14.98 -7.30
CA ALA A 341 12.68 14.07 -8.39
C ALA A 341 11.22 14.25 -8.84
N LEU A 342 10.30 14.43 -7.89
CA LEU A 342 8.88 14.70 -8.18
C LEU A 342 8.69 16.03 -8.91
N GLU A 343 9.37 17.09 -8.45
CA GLU A 343 9.29 18.42 -9.07
C GLU A 343 9.86 18.45 -10.49
N ARG A 344 10.90 17.66 -10.76
CA ARG A 344 11.47 17.51 -12.11
C ARG A 344 10.69 16.52 -12.99
N GLY A 345 9.60 15.94 -12.49
CA GLY A 345 8.81 14.94 -13.22
C GLY A 345 9.54 13.60 -13.45
N ARG A 346 10.54 13.29 -12.63
CA ARG A 346 11.37 12.06 -12.69
C ARG A 346 10.94 11.02 -11.66
#